data_d30d150d8a21360dd5738400d7563993
#
_entry.id   d30d150d8a21360dd5738400d7563993
#
_cell.length_a   1.000
_cell.length_b   1.000
_cell.length_c   1.000
_cell.angle_alpha   90.00
_cell.angle_beta   90.00
_cell.angle_gamma   90.00
#
_symmetry.space_group_name_H-M   'P 1'
#
loop_
_entity.id
_entity.type
_entity.pdbx_description
1 polymer ?
#
loop_
_entity_poly.entity_id
_entity_poly.type
_entity_poly.pdbx_seq_one_letter_code
_entity_poly.pdbx_strand_id
1 'polypeptide(L)'
;ADRFTVLPRLGCPELDTYSISLHDCYSSQILQNHAEAIRYSYAELQENEEHALLLQSAAEQAFAHFCSLTESAVSPEQLPKHPLPRHAVEHGTLELRQLQGCTPEGVLMQPLPADWNTTVLLDPWYAAGSSFLEQLSMEAIQKGYHAILCTHPLQLELPVQLLLPERKQAYILQGSLFGEQFPECDTCSLQDCYPEHALQAQMVQMQLTAALLQNNMKAYTGMLRVAQGVRTVMQQYYQVAEKPIQIQKQLAQLLCAFHQAEMNHSSC
;
A
#
# COMPACT_ATOMS: atom_id res chain seq x y z
N ALA A 1 -23.68 -15.98 10.55
CA ALA A 1 -23.31 -17.04 9.60
C ALA A 1 -22.09 -16.56 8.83
N ASP A 2 -20.92 -16.95 9.33
CA ASP A 2 -19.64 -16.47 8.81
C ASP A 2 -19.26 -17.28 7.56
N ARG A 3 -19.66 -16.77 6.42
CA ARG A 3 -19.18 -17.26 5.14
C ARG A 3 -18.10 -16.30 4.65
N PHE A 4 -16.86 -16.74 4.68
CA PHE A 4 -15.80 -16.07 3.94
C PHE A 4 -15.93 -16.50 2.48
N THR A 5 -16.29 -15.55 1.63
CA THR A 5 -16.24 -15.74 0.18
C THR A 5 -14.93 -15.13 -0.30
N VAL A 6 -14.00 -15.95 -0.77
CA VAL A 6 -12.84 -15.44 -1.49
C VAL A 6 -13.33 -15.07 -2.88
N LEU A 7 -13.52 -13.77 -3.11
CA LEU A 7 -13.87 -13.28 -4.44
C LEU A 7 -12.67 -13.49 -5.36
N PRO A 8 -12.86 -14.03 -6.58
CA PRO A 8 -11.82 -14.09 -7.57
C PRO A 8 -11.33 -12.67 -7.88
N ARG A 9 -10.03 -12.49 -8.07
CA ARG A 9 -9.48 -11.21 -8.55
C ARG A 9 -10.19 -10.86 -9.86
N LEU A 10 -10.68 -9.63 -9.95
CA LEU A 10 -11.24 -9.05 -11.18
C LEU A 10 -10.26 -9.33 -12.33
N GLY A 11 -10.66 -10.19 -13.26
CA GLY A 11 -9.87 -10.55 -14.45
C GLY A 11 -9.60 -12.05 -14.68
N CYS A 12 -9.97 -12.94 -13.74
CA CYS A 12 -9.90 -14.40 -13.97
C CYS A 12 -11.33 -14.99 -13.94
N PRO A 13 -12.01 -15.09 -15.07
CA PRO A 13 -13.40 -15.58 -15.13
C PRO A 13 -13.57 -17.07 -14.81
N GLU A 14 -12.48 -17.82 -14.64
CA GLU A 14 -12.51 -19.29 -14.49
C GLU A 14 -12.11 -19.80 -13.11
N LEU A 15 -11.96 -18.92 -12.11
CA LEU A 15 -11.71 -19.35 -10.74
C LEU A 15 -13.01 -19.78 -10.08
N ASP A 16 -13.16 -21.09 -9.86
CA ASP A 16 -14.21 -21.64 -9.03
C ASP A 16 -14.21 -20.99 -7.65
N THR A 17 -15.39 -20.54 -7.23
CA THR A 17 -15.56 -19.90 -5.91
C THR A 17 -15.70 -20.99 -4.86
N TYR A 18 -14.68 -21.15 -4.01
CA TYR A 18 -14.77 -22.04 -2.85
C TYR A 18 -15.36 -21.30 -1.65
N SER A 19 -16.44 -21.85 -1.09
CA SER A 19 -17.04 -21.35 0.14
C SER A 19 -16.65 -22.27 1.30
N ILE A 20 -15.98 -21.72 2.31
CA ILE A 20 -15.59 -22.44 3.52
C ILE A 20 -16.45 -21.96 4.67
N SER A 21 -17.11 -22.91 5.37
CA SER A 21 -17.79 -22.61 6.62
C SER A 21 -16.85 -22.88 7.79
N LEU A 22 -16.52 -21.83 8.55
CA LEU A 22 -15.74 -21.96 9.78
C LEU A 22 -16.61 -22.25 11.01
N HIS A 23 -17.93 -22.36 10.85
CA HIS A 23 -18.86 -22.57 11.97
C HIS A 23 -18.50 -23.80 12.82
N ASP A 24 -18.13 -24.91 12.19
CA ASP A 24 -17.78 -26.16 12.87
C ASP A 24 -16.38 -26.11 13.54
N CYS A 25 -15.57 -25.11 13.18
CA CYS A 25 -14.23 -24.91 13.75
C CYS A 25 -14.25 -24.33 15.16
N TYR A 26 -15.42 -23.84 15.62
CA TYR A 26 -15.57 -23.21 16.92
C TYR A 26 -16.64 -23.90 17.77
N SER A 27 -16.50 -23.80 19.10
CA SER A 27 -17.49 -24.25 20.06
C SER A 27 -18.59 -23.22 20.22
N SER A 28 -19.79 -23.49 19.72
CA SER A 28 -20.95 -22.61 19.84
C SER A 28 -21.29 -22.29 21.30
N GLN A 29 -21.14 -23.28 22.21
CA GLN A 29 -21.41 -23.08 23.65
C GLN A 29 -20.45 -22.05 24.26
N ILE A 30 -19.15 -22.13 23.94
CA ILE A 30 -18.13 -21.19 24.46
C ILE A 30 -18.40 -19.79 23.89
N LEU A 31 -18.66 -19.67 22.59
CA LEU A 31 -18.98 -18.39 21.97
C LEU A 31 -20.26 -17.77 22.54
N GLN A 32 -21.29 -18.56 22.83
CA GLN A 32 -22.51 -18.09 23.48
C GLN A 32 -22.26 -17.53 24.88
N ASN A 33 -21.36 -18.13 25.66
CA ASN A 33 -21.00 -17.64 26.99
C ASN A 33 -20.31 -16.26 26.93
N HIS A 34 -19.68 -15.92 25.82
CA HIS A 34 -18.99 -14.64 25.59
C HIS A 34 -19.75 -13.71 24.61
N ALA A 35 -20.98 -14.06 24.23
CA ALA A 35 -21.70 -13.38 23.15
C ALA A 35 -21.90 -11.88 23.38
N GLU A 36 -22.16 -11.45 24.61
CA GLU A 36 -22.31 -10.02 24.95
C GLU A 36 -21.00 -9.26 24.82
N ALA A 37 -19.90 -9.81 25.36
CA ALA A 37 -18.58 -9.23 25.26
C ALA A 37 -18.11 -9.12 23.79
N ILE A 38 -18.34 -10.17 22.99
CA ILE A 38 -18.03 -10.19 21.56
C ILE A 38 -18.84 -9.11 20.81
N ARG A 39 -20.14 -8.99 21.08
CA ARG A 39 -20.98 -7.95 20.45
C ARG A 39 -20.52 -6.54 20.81
N TYR A 40 -20.18 -6.32 22.07
CA TYR A 40 -19.69 -5.03 22.53
C TYR A 40 -18.37 -4.68 21.83
N SER A 41 -17.37 -5.58 21.86
CA SER A 41 -16.11 -5.37 21.17
C SER A 41 -16.28 -5.19 19.65
N TYR A 42 -17.24 -5.88 19.03
CA TYR A 42 -17.51 -5.70 17.61
C TYR A 42 -18.09 -4.32 17.29
N ALA A 43 -19.01 -3.82 18.12
CA ALA A 43 -19.56 -2.48 17.95
C ALA A 43 -18.46 -1.40 18.14
N GLU A 44 -17.64 -1.56 19.17
CA GLU A 44 -16.48 -0.68 19.41
C GLU A 44 -15.47 -0.71 18.25
N LEU A 45 -15.22 -1.90 17.69
CA LEU A 45 -14.35 -2.05 16.52
C LEU A 45 -14.92 -1.29 15.31
N GLN A 46 -16.20 -1.46 15.01
CA GLN A 46 -16.86 -0.77 13.89
C GLN A 46 -16.77 0.77 14.06
N GLU A 47 -17.07 1.28 15.24
CA GLU A 47 -16.97 2.72 15.50
C GLU A 47 -15.54 3.26 15.28
N ASN A 48 -14.53 2.54 15.77
CA ASN A 48 -13.13 2.95 15.58
C ASN A 48 -12.70 2.86 14.10
N GLU A 49 -13.16 1.85 13.36
CA GLU A 49 -12.90 1.72 11.93
C GLU A 49 -13.57 2.84 11.12
N GLU A 50 -14.80 3.22 11.44
CA GLU A 50 -15.49 4.36 10.81
C GLU A 50 -14.76 5.67 11.07
N HIS A 51 -14.33 5.92 12.31
CA HIS A 51 -13.52 7.10 12.64
C HIS A 51 -12.16 7.08 11.91
N ALA A 52 -11.51 5.93 11.82
CA ALA A 52 -10.27 5.80 11.07
C ALA A 52 -10.46 6.16 9.59
N LEU A 53 -11.53 5.70 8.95
CA LEU A 53 -11.84 6.02 7.55
C LEU A 53 -12.06 7.51 7.32
N LEU A 54 -12.74 8.21 8.25
CA LEU A 54 -12.91 9.67 8.16
C LEU A 54 -11.58 10.41 8.27
N LEU A 55 -10.71 10.00 9.18
CA LEU A 55 -9.38 10.60 9.35
C LEU A 55 -8.46 10.29 8.17
N GLN A 56 -8.56 9.08 7.59
CA GLN A 56 -7.87 8.73 6.36
C GLN A 56 -8.29 9.64 5.21
N SER A 57 -9.60 9.81 4.99
CA SER A 57 -10.11 10.69 3.94
C SER A 57 -9.65 12.14 4.13
N ALA A 58 -9.63 12.64 5.38
CA ALA A 58 -9.10 13.97 5.66
C ALA A 58 -7.58 14.08 5.39
N ALA A 59 -6.82 13.01 5.66
CA ALA A 59 -5.39 12.95 5.34
C ALA A 59 -5.16 12.91 3.83
N GLU A 60 -5.94 12.11 3.09
CA GLU A 60 -5.90 12.03 1.62
C GLU A 60 -6.15 13.41 0.98
N GLN A 61 -7.19 14.13 1.43
CA GLN A 61 -7.50 15.47 0.94
C GLN A 61 -6.39 16.48 1.24
N ALA A 62 -5.84 16.45 2.47
CA ALA A 62 -4.73 17.32 2.84
C ALA A 62 -3.48 17.02 2.02
N PHE A 63 -3.18 15.74 1.78
CA PHE A 63 -2.02 15.34 0.98
C PHE A 63 -2.18 15.71 -0.51
N ALA A 64 -3.34 15.45 -1.10
CA ALA A 64 -3.66 15.87 -2.46
C ALA A 64 -3.53 17.39 -2.63
N HIS A 65 -4.04 18.17 -1.65
CA HIS A 65 -3.88 19.61 -1.67
C HIS A 65 -2.41 20.04 -1.55
N PHE A 66 -1.63 19.41 -0.67
CA PHE A 66 -0.18 19.68 -0.56
C PHE A 66 0.54 19.43 -1.89
N CYS A 67 0.29 18.30 -2.55
CA CYS A 67 0.89 17.98 -3.86
C CYS A 67 0.47 19.00 -4.94
N SER A 68 -0.81 19.40 -4.97
CA SER A 68 -1.30 20.39 -5.95
C SER A 68 -0.62 21.75 -5.82
N LEU A 69 -0.25 22.16 -4.60
CA LEU A 69 0.47 23.42 -4.38
C LEU A 69 1.89 23.40 -4.98
N THR A 70 2.50 22.24 -5.09
CA THR A 70 3.90 22.08 -5.55
C THR A 70 4.03 21.66 -7.00
N GLU A 71 2.99 21.07 -7.57
CA GLU A 71 2.98 20.55 -8.94
C GLU A 71 3.29 21.64 -10.00
N SER A 72 2.67 22.80 -9.85
CA SER A 72 2.89 23.94 -10.76
C SER A 72 4.26 24.59 -10.63
N ALA A 73 5.01 24.27 -9.57
CA ALA A 73 6.35 24.83 -9.31
C ALA A 73 7.47 23.99 -9.91
N VAL A 74 7.19 22.77 -10.40
CA VAL A 74 8.21 21.91 -11.01
C VAL A 74 8.63 22.43 -12.37
N SER A 75 9.94 22.51 -12.59
CA SER A 75 10.53 22.79 -13.91
C SER A 75 10.85 21.46 -14.62
N PRO A 76 10.07 21.02 -15.59
CA PRO A 76 10.30 19.74 -16.28
C PRO A 76 11.69 19.63 -16.95
N GLU A 77 12.25 20.78 -17.36
CA GLU A 77 13.56 20.87 -18.01
C GLU A 77 14.72 20.58 -17.06
N GLN A 78 14.50 20.77 -15.75
CA GLN A 78 15.48 20.56 -14.69
C GLN A 78 15.43 19.14 -14.10
N LEU A 79 14.45 18.33 -14.52
CA LEU A 79 14.41 16.93 -14.10
C LEU A 79 15.65 16.18 -14.57
N PRO A 80 16.27 15.36 -13.71
CA PRO A 80 17.48 14.62 -14.07
C PRO A 80 17.18 13.65 -15.22
N LYS A 81 18.09 13.62 -16.20
CA LYS A 81 18.01 12.66 -17.30
C LYS A 81 18.71 11.38 -16.86
N HIS A 82 17.97 10.28 -16.86
CA HIS A 82 18.49 8.96 -16.52
C HIS A 82 18.26 7.98 -17.69
N PRO A 83 19.13 8.08 -18.75
CA PRO A 83 18.91 7.33 -19.98
C PRO A 83 18.99 5.82 -19.71
N LEU A 84 17.95 5.09 -20.08
CA LEU A 84 17.92 3.63 -20.00
C LEU A 84 18.50 3.04 -21.31
N PRO A 85 19.40 2.03 -21.25
CA PRO A 85 19.79 1.29 -22.44
C PRO A 85 18.59 0.56 -23.03
N ARG A 86 18.63 0.23 -24.31
CA ARG A 86 17.54 -0.52 -24.95
C ARG A 86 17.57 -1.98 -24.49
N HIS A 87 16.44 -2.49 -24.10
CA HIS A 87 16.24 -3.92 -23.80
C HIS A 87 16.00 -4.72 -25.11
N ALA A 88 16.20 -6.04 -25.04
CA ALA A 88 16.06 -6.89 -26.22
C ALA A 88 14.59 -7.08 -26.68
N VAL A 89 13.62 -6.77 -25.82
CA VAL A 89 12.19 -6.86 -26.12
C VAL A 89 11.74 -5.58 -26.81
N GLU A 90 10.87 -5.73 -27.82
CA GLU A 90 10.47 -4.60 -28.68
C GLU A 90 9.52 -3.63 -27.98
N HIS A 91 8.66 -4.14 -27.09
CA HIS A 91 7.71 -3.35 -26.31
C HIS A 91 7.73 -3.77 -24.84
N GLY A 92 7.89 -2.81 -23.97
CA GLY A 92 7.79 -3.01 -22.53
C GLY A 92 6.33 -2.98 -22.05
N THR A 93 6.13 -3.28 -20.78
CA THR A 93 4.81 -3.28 -20.14
C THR A 93 4.82 -2.40 -18.89
N LEU A 94 3.66 -1.82 -18.55
CA LEU A 94 3.46 -1.10 -17.31
C LEU A 94 2.52 -1.89 -16.40
N GLU A 95 2.95 -2.12 -15.18
CA GLU A 95 2.11 -2.66 -14.12
C GLU A 95 1.97 -1.63 -13.01
N LEU A 96 0.74 -1.40 -12.55
CA LEU A 96 0.48 -0.55 -11.39
C LEU A 96 0.33 -1.42 -10.15
N ARG A 97 1.06 -1.08 -9.09
CA ARG A 97 1.00 -1.77 -7.79
C ARG A 97 0.96 -0.78 -6.64
N GLN A 98 0.60 -1.28 -5.48
CA GLN A 98 0.71 -0.57 -4.21
C GLN A 98 1.59 -1.41 -3.28
N LEU A 99 2.80 -0.94 -3.00
CA LEU A 99 3.76 -1.58 -2.10
C LEU A 99 3.91 -0.85 -0.77
N GLN A 100 3.20 0.25 -0.60
CA GLN A 100 3.10 0.99 0.66
C GLN A 100 1.69 0.83 1.23
N GLY A 101 1.59 0.85 2.55
CA GLY A 101 0.32 0.77 3.25
C GLY A 101 0.33 1.58 4.53
N CYS A 102 -0.83 2.09 4.94
CA CYS A 102 -1.01 2.72 6.23
C CYS A 102 -1.26 1.67 7.30
N THR A 103 -0.48 1.70 8.36
CA THR A 103 -0.55 0.77 9.49
C THR A 103 -0.63 1.55 10.81
N PRO A 104 -0.87 0.90 11.94
CA PRO A 104 -0.78 1.55 13.25
C PRO A 104 0.56 2.23 13.52
N GLU A 105 1.64 1.75 12.93
CA GLU A 105 3.00 2.29 13.07
C GLU A 105 3.26 3.47 12.14
N GLY A 106 2.43 3.68 11.13
CA GLY A 106 2.56 4.73 10.12
C GLY A 106 2.47 4.18 8.70
N VAL A 107 3.04 4.91 7.77
CA VAL A 107 3.18 4.43 6.38
C VAL A 107 4.36 3.45 6.33
N LEU A 108 4.07 2.20 6.01
CA LEU A 108 5.09 1.16 5.84
C LEU A 108 5.23 0.78 4.37
N MET A 109 6.45 0.54 3.96
CA MET A 109 6.80 0.06 2.63
C MET A 109 7.19 -1.43 2.70
N GLN A 110 6.75 -2.21 1.73
CA GLN A 110 7.21 -3.57 1.57
C GLN A 110 8.72 -3.57 1.24
N PRO A 111 9.54 -4.36 1.96
CA PRO A 111 10.97 -4.40 1.72
C PRO A 111 11.27 -4.93 0.31
N LEU A 112 12.25 -4.32 -0.34
CA LEU A 112 12.78 -4.77 -1.62
C LEU A 112 13.79 -5.91 -1.43
N PRO A 113 14.01 -6.77 -2.44
CA PRO A 113 15.06 -7.77 -2.39
C PRO A 113 16.44 -7.12 -2.18
N ALA A 114 17.28 -7.71 -1.33
CA ALA A 114 18.57 -7.15 -0.94
C ALA A 114 19.59 -7.04 -2.10
N ASP A 115 19.36 -7.76 -3.21
CA ASP A 115 20.21 -7.74 -4.40
C ASP A 115 19.79 -6.69 -5.44
N TRP A 116 18.87 -5.78 -5.08
CA TRP A 116 18.43 -4.71 -5.95
C TRP A 116 19.22 -3.42 -5.70
N ASN A 117 19.59 -2.75 -6.77
CA ASN A 117 20.16 -1.40 -6.71
C ASN A 117 19.04 -0.40 -6.46
N THR A 118 19.10 0.32 -5.36
CA THR A 118 18.07 1.29 -5.00
C THR A 118 18.63 2.70 -5.09
N THR A 119 17.92 3.57 -5.82
CA THR A 119 18.18 5.01 -5.87
C THR A 119 17.04 5.73 -5.16
N VAL A 120 17.37 6.51 -4.14
CA VAL A 120 16.40 7.33 -3.40
C VAL A 120 16.34 8.72 -3.99
N LEU A 121 15.16 9.12 -4.43
CA LEU A 121 14.86 10.46 -4.96
C LEU A 121 14.44 11.35 -3.79
N LEU A 122 15.32 12.27 -3.41
CA LEU A 122 15.05 13.21 -2.31
C LEU A 122 14.25 14.39 -2.84
N ASP A 123 12.94 14.38 -2.61
CA ASP A 123 12.04 15.46 -2.98
C ASP A 123 11.12 15.81 -1.81
N PRO A 124 11.38 16.88 -1.06
CA PRO A 124 10.57 17.30 0.08
C PRO A 124 9.09 17.53 -0.27
N TRP A 125 8.79 17.81 -1.53
CA TRP A 125 7.48 18.23 -2.00
C TRP A 125 6.77 17.23 -2.91
N TYR A 126 7.37 16.09 -3.22
CA TYR A 126 6.84 14.96 -4.00
C TYR A 126 6.63 15.20 -5.50
N ALA A 127 6.37 16.44 -5.95
CA ALA A 127 5.93 16.69 -7.31
C ALA A 127 7.00 16.45 -8.37
N ALA A 128 8.26 16.86 -8.13
CA ALA A 128 9.36 16.60 -9.07
C ALA A 128 9.70 15.10 -9.13
N GLY A 129 9.69 14.42 -7.97
CA GLY A 129 9.97 12.98 -7.90
C GLY A 129 8.89 12.15 -8.59
N SER A 130 7.63 12.49 -8.39
CA SER A 130 6.51 11.85 -9.08
C SER A 130 6.63 12.03 -10.61
N SER A 131 6.83 13.26 -11.07
CA SER A 131 7.02 13.57 -12.50
C SER A 131 8.23 12.84 -13.10
N PHE A 132 9.33 12.73 -12.34
CA PHE A 132 10.50 11.96 -12.76
C PHE A 132 10.19 10.47 -12.91
N LEU A 133 9.50 9.87 -11.94
CA LEU A 133 9.12 8.46 -11.98
C LEU A 133 8.18 8.15 -13.15
N GLU A 134 7.22 9.05 -13.45
CA GLU A 134 6.36 8.93 -14.63
C GLU A 134 7.16 8.95 -15.93
N GLN A 135 8.03 9.95 -16.11
CA GLN A 135 8.85 10.06 -17.32
C GLN A 135 9.76 8.83 -17.48
N LEU A 136 10.40 8.39 -16.40
CA LEU A 136 11.29 7.23 -16.43
C LEU A 136 10.52 5.93 -16.71
N SER A 137 9.30 5.79 -16.19
CA SER A 137 8.44 4.64 -16.49
C SER A 137 8.06 4.58 -17.96
N MET A 138 7.71 5.72 -18.57
CA MET A 138 7.42 5.83 -20.01
C MET A 138 8.64 5.51 -20.85
N GLU A 139 9.82 6.01 -20.48
CA GLU A 139 11.08 5.66 -21.15
C GLU A 139 11.37 4.17 -21.04
N ALA A 140 11.19 3.56 -19.86
CA ALA A 140 11.38 2.14 -19.63
C ALA A 140 10.53 1.29 -20.58
N ILE A 141 9.25 1.62 -20.72
CA ILE A 141 8.32 0.92 -21.65
C ILE A 141 8.80 1.07 -23.10
N GLN A 142 9.19 2.28 -23.52
CA GLN A 142 9.69 2.54 -24.88
C GLN A 142 10.99 1.79 -25.17
N LYS A 143 11.79 1.50 -24.12
CA LYS A 143 13.04 0.73 -24.22
C LYS A 143 12.84 -0.78 -24.08
N GLY A 144 11.62 -1.26 -23.88
CA GLY A 144 11.25 -2.66 -23.81
C GLY A 144 11.31 -3.30 -22.42
N TYR A 145 11.37 -2.51 -21.33
CA TYR A 145 11.37 -3.01 -19.96
C TYR A 145 9.96 -3.23 -19.43
N HIS A 146 9.83 -4.19 -18.53
CA HIS A 146 8.67 -4.28 -17.64
C HIS A 146 8.85 -3.28 -16.49
N ALA A 147 7.99 -2.27 -16.44
CA ALA A 147 7.99 -1.24 -15.41
C ALA A 147 6.86 -1.51 -14.41
N ILE A 148 7.18 -1.59 -13.13
CA ILE A 148 6.19 -1.65 -12.04
C ILE A 148 6.19 -0.30 -11.36
N LEU A 149 5.13 0.49 -11.57
CA LEU A 149 4.94 1.80 -10.97
C LEU A 149 4.06 1.67 -9.74
N CYS A 150 4.57 2.11 -8.59
CA CYS A 150 3.86 2.02 -7.33
C CYS A 150 3.42 3.39 -6.85
N THR A 151 2.19 3.47 -6.36
CA THR A 151 1.55 4.72 -5.96
C THR A 151 1.52 4.89 -4.44
N HIS A 152 1.35 6.13 -4.00
CA HIS A 152 1.25 6.46 -2.57
C HIS A 152 -0.10 5.99 -1.99
N PRO A 153 -0.14 5.44 -0.76
CA PRO A 153 -1.39 4.91 -0.18
C PRO A 153 -2.46 5.96 0.09
N LEU A 154 -2.08 7.23 0.26
CA LEU A 154 -3.02 8.34 0.44
C LEU A 154 -3.38 9.05 -0.87
N GLN A 155 -2.70 8.75 -1.98
CA GLN A 155 -2.99 9.35 -3.28
C GLN A 155 -2.60 8.39 -4.40
N LEU A 156 -3.58 7.64 -4.89
CA LEU A 156 -3.37 6.57 -5.89
C LEU A 156 -2.89 7.06 -7.25
N GLU A 157 -2.93 8.37 -7.50
CA GLU A 157 -2.42 8.99 -8.74
C GLU A 157 -0.98 9.47 -8.61
N LEU A 158 -0.39 9.44 -7.39
CA LEU A 158 0.96 9.91 -7.13
C LEU A 158 1.96 8.75 -7.14
N PRO A 159 2.78 8.60 -8.19
CA PRO A 159 3.88 7.64 -8.21
C PRO A 159 4.93 7.96 -7.15
N VAL A 160 5.30 6.94 -6.38
CA VAL A 160 6.32 7.05 -5.34
C VAL A 160 7.43 6.02 -5.46
N GLN A 161 7.23 5.00 -6.32
CA GLN A 161 8.27 4.01 -6.60
C GLN A 161 8.17 3.54 -8.04
N LEU A 162 9.33 3.26 -8.64
CA LEU A 162 9.44 2.57 -9.93
C LEU A 162 10.40 1.39 -9.79
N LEU A 163 9.95 0.21 -10.16
CA LEU A 163 10.75 -1.00 -10.15
C LEU A 163 10.97 -1.48 -11.57
N LEU A 164 12.22 -1.82 -11.89
CA LEU A 164 12.65 -2.40 -13.16
C LEU A 164 13.25 -3.79 -12.89
N PRO A 165 12.44 -4.87 -12.88
CA PRO A 165 12.86 -6.21 -12.46
C PRO A 165 14.05 -6.76 -13.25
N GLU A 166 14.06 -6.56 -14.57
CA GLU A 166 15.13 -7.07 -15.45
C GLU A 166 16.49 -6.44 -15.15
N ARG A 167 16.46 -5.24 -14.52
CA ARG A 167 17.68 -4.53 -14.10
C ARG A 167 17.99 -4.69 -12.61
N LYS A 168 17.07 -5.29 -11.85
CA LYS A 168 17.09 -5.30 -10.39
C LYS A 168 17.31 -3.88 -9.85
N GLN A 169 16.60 -2.93 -10.39
CA GLN A 169 16.75 -1.52 -10.05
C GLN A 169 15.42 -0.95 -9.53
N ALA A 170 15.51 -0.20 -8.46
CA ALA A 170 14.39 0.50 -7.84
C ALA A 170 14.71 1.99 -7.70
N TYR A 171 13.70 2.82 -7.96
CA TYR A 171 13.71 4.24 -7.65
C TYR A 171 12.61 4.49 -6.62
N ILE A 172 12.96 5.14 -5.52
CA ILE A 172 12.04 5.38 -4.40
C ILE A 172 12.00 6.87 -4.10
N LEU A 173 10.82 7.44 -4.10
CA LEU A 173 10.61 8.83 -3.73
C LEU A 173 10.55 8.96 -2.22
N GLN A 174 11.41 9.80 -1.67
CA GLN A 174 11.44 10.16 -0.27
C GLN A 174 11.06 11.63 -0.10
N GLY A 175 9.91 11.86 0.51
CA GLY A 175 9.44 13.19 0.87
C GLY A 175 9.76 13.58 2.32
N SER A 176 9.34 14.79 2.71
CA SER A 176 9.56 15.31 4.07
C SER A 176 8.45 14.98 5.08
N LEU A 177 7.30 14.48 4.60
CA LEU A 177 6.07 14.44 5.42
C LEU A 177 5.95 13.18 6.28
N PHE A 178 6.50 12.05 5.85
CA PHE A 178 6.28 10.74 6.50
C PHE A 178 7.51 10.17 7.20
N GLY A 179 8.66 10.88 7.17
CA GLY A 179 9.85 10.51 7.95
C GLY A 179 10.53 9.20 7.54
N GLU A 180 10.28 8.73 6.32
CA GLU A 180 10.91 7.53 5.78
C GLU A 180 12.43 7.73 5.69
N GLN A 181 13.20 6.72 6.13
CA GLN A 181 14.65 6.74 6.03
C GLN A 181 15.12 5.48 5.30
N PHE A 182 15.97 5.68 4.29
CA PHE A 182 16.58 4.60 3.53
C PHE A 182 18.10 4.61 3.79
N PRO A 183 18.61 3.67 4.59
CA PRO A 183 20.03 3.61 4.88
C PRO A 183 20.82 3.12 3.65
N GLU A 184 22.00 3.70 3.41
CA GLU A 184 23.04 3.22 2.48
C GLU A 184 22.59 3.00 1.03
N CYS A 185 21.73 3.88 0.50
CA CYS A 185 21.32 3.86 -0.91
C CYS A 185 21.94 5.04 -1.68
N ASP A 186 22.06 4.91 -2.99
CA ASP A 186 22.34 6.03 -3.85
C ASP A 186 21.24 7.07 -3.74
N THR A 187 21.60 8.35 -3.64
CA THR A 187 20.61 9.43 -3.50
C THR A 187 20.70 10.39 -4.66
N CYS A 188 19.53 10.88 -5.10
CA CYS A 188 19.39 11.92 -6.10
C CYS A 188 18.51 13.04 -5.54
N SER A 189 19.06 14.23 -5.33
CA SER A 189 18.29 15.39 -4.88
C SER A 189 17.54 16.01 -6.05
N LEU A 190 16.24 16.25 -5.85
CA LEU A 190 15.38 16.93 -6.83
C LEU A 190 15.02 18.37 -6.39
N GLN A 191 15.67 18.88 -5.36
CA GLN A 191 15.40 20.23 -4.84
C GLN A 191 15.63 21.32 -5.89
N ASP A 192 16.64 21.15 -6.74
CA ASP A 192 16.96 22.11 -7.81
C ASP A 192 15.90 22.14 -8.94
N CYS A 193 14.99 21.16 -8.97
CA CYS A 193 13.88 21.15 -9.92
C CYS A 193 12.79 22.19 -9.60
N TYR A 194 12.91 22.89 -8.46
CA TYR A 194 11.97 23.92 -8.03
C TYR A 194 12.65 25.30 -8.01
N PRO A 195 12.23 26.24 -8.84
CA PRO A 195 12.69 27.62 -8.74
C PRO A 195 12.34 28.21 -7.36
N GLU A 196 13.31 28.79 -6.70
CA GLU A 196 13.15 29.29 -5.31
C GLU A 196 11.94 30.25 -5.16
N HIS A 197 11.74 31.13 -6.13
CA HIS A 197 10.63 32.09 -6.11
C HIS A 197 9.25 31.44 -6.31
N ALA A 198 9.17 30.27 -6.95
CA ALA A 198 7.89 29.61 -7.24
C ALA A 198 7.24 29.04 -5.98
N LEU A 199 8.04 28.58 -5.02
CA LEU A 199 7.56 28.02 -3.75
C LEU A 199 7.30 29.07 -2.69
N GLN A 200 8.01 30.23 -2.72
CA GLN A 200 7.89 31.27 -1.68
C GLN A 200 6.45 31.75 -1.48
N ALA A 201 5.70 31.95 -2.55
CA ALA A 201 4.33 32.44 -2.48
C ALA A 201 3.37 31.44 -1.79
N GLN A 202 3.69 30.16 -1.83
CA GLN A 202 2.84 29.08 -1.33
C GLN A 202 3.34 28.49 0.00
N MET A 203 4.51 28.93 0.49
CA MET A 203 5.20 28.34 1.64
C MET A 203 4.32 28.26 2.89
N VAL A 204 3.58 29.33 3.23
CA VAL A 204 2.71 29.35 4.40
C VAL A 204 1.58 28.34 4.26
N GLN A 205 0.97 28.27 3.08
CA GLN A 205 -0.12 27.32 2.82
C GLN A 205 0.39 25.87 2.86
N MET A 206 1.56 25.60 2.30
CA MET A 206 2.22 24.31 2.35
C MET A 206 2.51 23.89 3.80
N GLN A 207 3.04 24.78 4.63
CA GLN A 207 3.31 24.48 6.05
C GLN A 207 2.03 24.17 6.82
N LEU A 208 0.95 24.94 6.61
CA LEU A 208 -0.34 24.68 7.25
C LEU A 208 -0.94 23.34 6.80
N THR A 209 -0.89 23.06 5.50
CA THR A 209 -1.40 21.81 4.95
C THR A 209 -0.59 20.60 5.43
N ALA A 210 0.74 20.72 5.49
CA ALA A 210 1.62 19.70 6.05
C ALA A 210 1.31 19.42 7.53
N ALA A 211 1.11 20.45 8.33
CA ALA A 211 0.72 20.31 9.74
C ALA A 211 -0.65 19.63 9.90
N LEU A 212 -1.62 19.99 9.06
CA LEU A 212 -2.94 19.35 9.03
C LEU A 212 -2.84 17.86 8.67
N LEU A 213 -2.07 17.54 7.62
CA LEU A 213 -1.82 16.16 7.21
C LEU A 213 -1.18 15.34 8.33
N GLN A 214 -0.12 15.85 8.95
CA GLN A 214 0.57 15.16 10.04
C GLN A 214 -0.36 14.92 11.25
N ASN A 215 -1.21 15.87 11.60
CA ASN A 215 -2.20 15.70 12.67
C ASN A 215 -3.25 14.65 12.32
N ASN A 216 -3.78 14.67 11.09
CA ASN A 216 -4.74 13.66 10.63
C ASN A 216 -4.11 12.27 10.61
N MET A 217 -2.88 12.12 10.11
CA MET A 217 -2.15 10.85 10.10
C MET A 217 -1.88 10.32 11.50
N LYS A 218 -1.50 11.19 12.45
CA LYS A 218 -1.32 10.81 13.85
C LYS A 218 -2.62 10.31 14.49
N ALA A 219 -3.72 11.00 14.22
CA ALA A 219 -5.04 10.59 14.71
C ALA A 219 -5.49 9.26 14.06
N TYR A 220 -5.31 9.13 12.73
CA TYR A 220 -5.62 7.92 11.97
C TYR A 220 -4.87 6.69 12.48
N THR A 221 -3.54 6.77 12.60
CA THR A 221 -2.73 5.67 13.13
C THR A 221 -3.07 5.36 14.60
N GLY A 222 -3.47 6.37 15.38
CA GLY A 222 -4.01 6.21 16.72
C GLY A 222 -5.28 5.35 16.73
N MET A 223 -6.24 5.63 15.85
CA MET A 223 -7.47 4.84 15.71
C MET A 223 -7.19 3.42 15.23
N LEU A 224 -6.25 3.24 14.31
CA LEU A 224 -5.85 1.89 13.88
C LEU A 224 -5.27 1.06 15.04
N ARG A 225 -4.48 1.68 15.95
CA ARG A 225 -3.98 1.00 17.16
C ARG A 225 -5.11 0.59 18.09
N VAL A 226 -6.08 1.47 18.32
CA VAL A 226 -7.26 1.14 19.14
C VAL A 226 -8.03 -0.02 18.50
N ALA A 227 -8.33 0.05 17.21
CA ALA A 227 -9.01 -1.01 16.48
C ALA A 227 -8.26 -2.35 16.56
N GLN A 228 -6.92 -2.31 16.41
CA GLN A 228 -6.08 -3.50 16.57
C GLN A 228 -6.14 -4.08 17.98
N GLY A 229 -6.14 -3.23 19.02
CA GLY A 229 -6.32 -3.65 20.41
C GLY A 229 -7.66 -4.37 20.62
N VAL A 230 -8.75 -3.81 20.11
CA VAL A 230 -10.08 -4.42 20.18
C VAL A 230 -10.12 -5.77 19.43
N ARG A 231 -9.53 -5.84 18.23
CA ARG A 231 -9.42 -7.10 17.48
C ARG A 231 -8.66 -8.16 18.26
N THR A 232 -7.58 -7.78 18.95
CA THR A 232 -6.80 -8.70 19.79
C THR A 232 -7.63 -9.26 20.95
N VAL A 233 -8.43 -8.43 21.60
CA VAL A 233 -9.36 -8.88 22.65
C VAL A 233 -10.40 -9.85 22.07
N MET A 234 -10.98 -9.52 20.91
CA MET A 234 -11.94 -10.41 20.23
C MET A 234 -11.31 -11.77 19.88
N GLN A 235 -10.06 -11.76 19.36
CA GLN A 235 -9.34 -13.00 19.03
C GLN A 235 -9.19 -13.93 20.21
N GLN A 236 -9.00 -13.42 21.42
CA GLN A 236 -8.90 -14.24 22.63
C GLN A 236 -10.18 -15.07 22.88
N TYR A 237 -11.38 -14.49 22.66
CA TYR A 237 -12.63 -15.23 22.79
C TYR A 237 -12.75 -16.34 21.74
N TYR A 238 -12.32 -16.08 20.50
CA TYR A 238 -12.34 -17.09 19.44
C TYR A 238 -11.30 -18.18 19.69
N GLN A 239 -10.08 -17.84 20.14
CA GLN A 239 -9.03 -18.81 20.45
C GLN A 239 -9.45 -19.83 21.50
N VAL A 240 -10.15 -19.40 22.56
CA VAL A 240 -10.68 -20.31 23.59
C VAL A 240 -11.75 -21.24 23.04
N ALA A 241 -12.49 -20.79 22.01
CA ALA A 241 -13.56 -21.57 21.38
C ALA A 241 -13.07 -22.46 20.22
N GLU A 242 -11.82 -22.37 19.79
CA GLU A 242 -11.25 -23.12 18.67
C GLU A 242 -11.29 -24.63 18.88
N LYS A 243 -11.58 -25.35 17.80
CA LYS A 243 -11.48 -26.81 17.68
C LYS A 243 -10.34 -27.16 16.70
N PRO A 244 -9.11 -27.33 17.17
CA PRO A 244 -7.92 -27.45 16.29
C PRO A 244 -8.04 -28.58 15.26
N ILE A 245 -8.64 -29.70 15.63
CA ILE A 245 -8.83 -30.85 14.73
C ILE A 245 -9.74 -30.48 13.54
N GLN A 246 -10.79 -29.71 13.78
CA GLN A 246 -11.70 -29.29 12.72
C GLN A 246 -11.04 -28.25 11.80
N ILE A 247 -10.26 -27.34 12.37
CA ILE A 247 -9.47 -26.34 11.59
C ILE A 247 -8.48 -27.06 10.66
N GLN A 248 -7.73 -28.05 11.18
CA GLN A 248 -6.80 -28.84 10.37
C GLN A 248 -7.53 -29.60 9.25
N LYS A 249 -8.70 -30.16 9.53
CA LYS A 249 -9.53 -30.87 8.53
C LYS A 249 -9.98 -29.90 7.41
N GLN A 250 -10.46 -28.71 7.76
CA GLN A 250 -10.89 -27.70 6.79
C GLN A 250 -9.71 -27.19 5.95
N LEU A 251 -8.56 -26.97 6.59
CA LEU A 251 -7.35 -26.56 5.89
C LEU A 251 -6.87 -27.63 4.89
N ALA A 252 -6.88 -28.90 5.29
CA ALA A 252 -6.52 -29.99 4.40
C ALA A 252 -7.47 -30.08 3.18
N GLN A 253 -8.77 -29.92 3.38
CA GLN A 253 -9.74 -29.87 2.29
C GLN A 253 -9.48 -28.72 1.33
N LEU A 254 -9.17 -27.53 1.85
CA LEU A 254 -8.83 -26.36 1.06
C LEU A 254 -7.57 -26.60 0.21
N LEU A 255 -6.49 -27.12 0.81
CA LEU A 255 -5.25 -27.43 0.10
C LEU A 255 -5.45 -28.47 -1.01
N CYS A 256 -6.28 -29.52 -0.75
CA CYS A 256 -6.63 -30.48 -1.78
C CYS A 256 -7.38 -29.82 -2.95
N ALA A 257 -8.32 -28.92 -2.66
CA ALA A 257 -9.06 -28.19 -3.70
C ALA A 257 -8.14 -27.29 -4.55
N PHE A 258 -7.18 -26.60 -3.94
CA PHE A 258 -6.18 -25.82 -4.67
C PHE A 258 -5.30 -26.69 -5.57
N HIS A 259 -4.78 -27.80 -5.06
CA HIS A 259 -3.97 -28.72 -5.87
C HIS A 259 -4.74 -29.33 -7.05
N GLN A 260 -6.04 -29.64 -6.86
CA GLN A 260 -6.87 -30.11 -7.94
C GLN A 260 -7.08 -29.04 -9.03
N ALA A 261 -7.27 -27.79 -8.62
CA ALA A 261 -7.41 -26.66 -9.55
C ALA A 261 -6.12 -26.44 -10.33
N GLU A 262 -4.93 -26.49 -9.71
CA GLU A 262 -3.63 -26.37 -10.37
C GLU A 262 -3.40 -27.50 -11.40
N MET A 263 -3.75 -28.75 -11.06
CA MET A 263 -3.61 -29.88 -11.97
C MET A 263 -4.51 -29.79 -13.20
N ASN A 264 -5.74 -29.28 -13.02
CA ASN A 264 -6.68 -29.08 -14.12
C ASN A 264 -6.21 -27.97 -15.09
N HIS A 265 -5.57 -26.92 -14.57
CA HIS A 265 -4.98 -25.85 -15.40
C HIS A 265 -3.68 -26.26 -16.10
N SER A 266 -2.94 -27.23 -15.57
CA SER A 266 -1.70 -27.73 -16.19
C SER A 266 -1.96 -28.77 -17.29
N SER A 267 -3.21 -29.20 -17.47
CA SER A 267 -3.63 -30.24 -18.44
C SER A 267 -4.33 -29.68 -19.68
N CYS A 268 -4.49 -28.35 -19.76
CA CYS A 268 -4.95 -27.62 -20.94
C CYS A 268 -3.79 -26.85 -21.58
#